data_ed508b3a96a87ac911b3b85f3c6a4e77
#
_entry.id   ed508b3a96a87ac911b3b85f3c6a4e77
#
_cell.length_a   1.000
_cell.length_b   1.000
_cell.length_c   1.000
_cell.angle_alpha   90.00
_cell.angle_beta   90.00
_cell.angle_gamma   90.00
#
_symmetry.space_group_name_H-M   'P 1'
#
loop_
_entity.id
_entity.type
_entity.pdbx_description
1 polymer ?
#
loop_
_entity_poly.entity_id
_entity_poly.type
_entity_poly.pdbx_seq_one_letter_code
_entity_poly.pdbx_strand_id
1 'polypeptide(L)'
;TDVLLLDTFNSLGLPTSTTVSIVFELLGASVVSAAYKLWVSTGTIIGLGAYINNEKALSIIIGILASVVIAFTFGTIIQWLMRYLFTFRYQKVYRYVGGIYSGMCLTAIFYFLIVKGAKGASFMTPALIAWLDANTETLMWSFFLTITVVFQILIWFWNFNALRIVILAGTFALAFAFAGNDLVNFIGVPLAGYSSFIDYTA
;
A
#
# COMPACT_ATOMS: atom_id res chain seq x y z
N THR A 1 4.38 8.21 23.36
CA THR A 1 5.43 8.98 22.67
C THR A 1 5.09 9.08 21.18
N ASP A 2 4.76 7.98 20.52
CA ASP A 2 4.43 7.93 19.10
C ASP A 2 3.24 8.83 18.72
N VAL A 3 2.16 8.76 19.48
CA VAL A 3 0.96 9.60 19.28
C VAL A 3 1.30 11.09 19.32
N LEU A 4 2.10 11.52 20.30
CA LEU A 4 2.51 12.92 20.41
C LEU A 4 3.40 13.36 19.25
N LEU A 5 4.28 12.48 18.79
CA LEU A 5 5.17 12.72 17.68
C LEU A 5 4.38 12.84 16.38
N LEU A 6 3.48 11.91 16.11
CA LEU A 6 2.59 11.92 14.93
C LEU A 6 1.69 13.15 14.91
N ASP A 7 1.11 13.52 16.07
CA ASP A 7 0.27 14.71 16.22
C ASP A 7 1.07 15.99 15.94
N THR A 8 2.29 16.08 16.46
CA THR A 8 3.19 17.21 16.21
C THR A 8 3.51 17.34 14.72
N PHE A 9 3.89 16.26 14.06
CA PHE A 9 4.20 16.28 12.63
C PHE A 9 2.97 16.62 11.78
N ASN A 10 1.80 16.05 12.10
CA ASN A 10 0.55 16.37 11.43
C ASN A 10 0.16 17.84 11.59
N SER A 11 0.34 18.39 12.80
CA SER A 11 0.06 19.81 13.10
C SER A 11 0.99 20.75 12.34
N LEU A 12 2.22 20.33 12.07
CA LEU A 12 3.18 21.05 11.25
C LEU A 12 2.99 20.84 9.73
N GLY A 13 2.02 20.01 9.33
CA GLY A 13 1.77 19.68 7.92
C GLY A 13 2.86 18.82 7.28
N LEU A 14 3.65 18.12 8.08
CA LEU A 14 4.70 17.21 7.61
C LEU A 14 4.11 15.80 7.41
N PRO A 15 4.24 15.21 6.21
CA PRO A 15 3.76 13.86 5.97
C PRO A 15 4.59 12.84 6.77
N THR A 16 3.90 11.98 7.50
CA THR A 16 4.49 10.89 8.28
C THR A 16 3.93 9.54 7.87
N SER A 17 4.71 8.48 8.11
CA SER A 17 4.26 7.10 7.91
C SER A 17 4.00 6.45 9.27
N THR A 18 2.75 6.16 9.58
CA THR A 18 2.35 5.45 10.79
C THR A 18 2.98 4.07 10.88
N THR A 19 3.08 3.34 9.77
CA THR A 19 3.70 2.02 9.71
C THR A 19 5.18 2.07 10.08
N VAL A 20 5.92 3.03 9.51
CA VAL A 20 7.36 3.19 9.82
C VAL A 20 7.55 3.53 11.29
N SER A 21 6.74 4.44 11.82
CA SER A 21 6.79 4.85 13.23
C SER A 21 6.59 3.64 14.16
N ILE A 22 5.53 2.87 13.97
CA ILE A 22 5.22 1.69 14.81
C ILE A 22 6.32 0.61 14.69
N VAL A 23 6.85 0.36 13.50
CA VAL A 23 7.92 -0.64 13.31
C VAL A 23 9.17 -0.24 14.08
N PHE A 24 9.58 1.02 14.02
CA PHE A 24 10.75 1.50 14.76
C PHE A 24 10.51 1.58 16.28
N GLU A 25 9.29 1.92 16.70
CA GLU A 25 8.90 1.89 18.11
C GLU A 25 8.97 0.48 18.70
N LEU A 26 8.42 -0.53 18.00
CA LEU A 26 8.49 -1.92 18.41
C LEU A 26 9.94 -2.45 18.43
N LEU A 27 10.74 -2.06 17.44
CA LEU A 27 12.16 -2.40 17.42
C LEU A 27 12.89 -1.80 18.62
N GLY A 28 12.66 -0.52 18.92
CA GLY A 28 13.21 0.15 20.09
C GLY A 28 12.77 -0.49 21.40
N ALA A 29 11.48 -0.81 21.54
CA ALA A 29 10.94 -1.49 22.71
C ALA A 29 11.57 -2.88 22.91
N SER A 30 11.78 -3.64 21.85
CA SER A 30 12.41 -4.96 21.91
C SER A 30 13.88 -4.87 22.33
N VAL A 31 14.62 -3.88 21.82
CA VAL A 31 16.01 -3.61 22.20
C VAL A 31 16.13 -3.26 23.69
N VAL A 32 15.28 -2.35 24.16
CA VAL A 32 15.29 -1.92 25.58
C VAL A 32 14.90 -3.07 26.51
N SER A 33 13.87 -3.85 26.14
CA SER A 33 13.43 -5.02 26.92
C SER A 33 14.52 -6.09 27.01
N ALA A 34 15.21 -6.37 25.91
CA ALA A 34 16.33 -7.30 25.88
C ALA A 34 17.52 -6.80 26.72
N ALA A 35 17.84 -5.51 26.62
CA ALA A 35 18.90 -4.89 27.42
C ALA A 35 18.59 -4.94 28.91
N TYR A 36 17.34 -4.63 29.30
CA TYR A 36 16.88 -4.72 30.69
C TYR A 36 16.98 -6.16 31.24
N LYS A 37 16.50 -7.13 30.46
CA LYS A 37 16.58 -8.56 30.84
C LYS A 37 18.02 -9.02 31.04
N LEU A 38 18.92 -8.65 30.14
CA LEU A 38 20.36 -8.95 30.27
C LEU A 38 20.96 -8.26 31.49
N TRP A 39 20.67 -6.99 31.71
CA TRP A 39 21.16 -6.25 32.86
C TRP A 39 20.75 -6.90 34.17
N VAL A 40 19.50 -7.29 34.32
CA VAL A 40 18.99 -7.95 35.54
C VAL A 40 19.57 -9.33 35.72
N SER A 41 19.82 -10.10 34.65
CA SER A 41 20.31 -11.48 34.74
C SER A 41 21.81 -11.60 34.83
N THR A 42 22.60 -10.73 34.17
CA THR A 42 24.06 -10.86 34.06
C THR A 42 24.85 -9.64 34.56
N GLY A 43 24.15 -8.56 34.91
CA GLY A 43 24.79 -7.28 35.30
C GLY A 43 25.43 -6.53 34.12
N THR A 44 25.35 -7.04 32.89
CA THR A 44 25.98 -6.45 31.72
C THR A 44 25.03 -6.47 30.53
N ILE A 45 25.25 -5.59 29.56
CA ILE A 45 24.50 -5.56 28.26
C ILE A 45 25.28 -6.29 27.15
N ILE A 46 26.33 -7.00 27.49
CA ILE A 46 27.14 -7.77 26.53
C ILE A 46 26.32 -8.98 26.06
N GLY A 47 26.19 -9.15 24.73
CA GLY A 47 25.40 -10.23 24.15
C GLY A 47 23.99 -9.79 23.66
N LEU A 48 23.67 -8.50 23.72
CA LEU A 48 22.39 -7.95 23.25
C LEU A 48 22.04 -8.38 21.80
N GLY A 49 23.05 -8.51 20.93
CA GLY A 49 22.87 -8.93 19.54
C GLY A 49 22.29 -10.34 19.37
N ALA A 50 22.39 -11.23 20.36
CA ALA A 50 21.79 -12.56 20.31
C ALA A 50 20.26 -12.54 20.50
N TYR A 51 19.72 -11.49 21.10
CA TYR A 51 18.29 -11.32 21.36
C TYR A 51 17.58 -10.47 20.28
N ILE A 52 18.35 -9.85 19.38
CA ILE A 52 17.81 -8.98 18.32
C ILE A 52 18.08 -9.64 16.98
N ASN A 53 17.03 -9.82 16.19
CA ASN A 53 17.18 -10.30 14.82
C ASN A 53 17.66 -9.15 13.91
N ASN A 54 18.98 -8.97 13.85
CA ASN A 54 19.61 -7.90 13.08
C ASN A 54 19.32 -8.00 11.57
N GLU A 55 19.21 -9.21 11.02
CA GLU A 55 18.90 -9.42 9.61
C GLU A 55 17.49 -8.90 9.25
N LYS A 56 16.52 -9.19 10.12
CA LYS A 56 15.15 -8.69 9.95
C LYS A 56 15.07 -7.17 10.07
N ALA A 57 15.74 -6.60 11.07
CA ALA A 57 15.78 -5.15 11.28
C ALA A 57 16.41 -4.45 10.06
N LEU A 58 17.55 -4.95 9.58
CA LEU A 58 18.25 -4.41 8.41
C LEU A 58 17.40 -4.55 7.14
N SER A 59 16.76 -5.69 6.94
CA SER A 59 15.87 -5.94 5.80
C SER A 59 14.71 -4.94 5.76
N ILE A 60 14.11 -4.62 6.91
CA ILE A 60 13.03 -3.62 7.01
C ILE A 60 13.55 -2.23 6.65
N ILE A 61 14.68 -1.82 7.21
CA ILE A 61 15.30 -0.51 6.93
C ILE A 61 15.62 -0.36 5.43
N ILE A 62 16.28 -1.35 4.85
CA ILE A 62 16.62 -1.36 3.42
C ILE A 62 15.34 -1.34 2.57
N GLY A 63 14.32 -2.11 2.94
CA GLY A 63 13.03 -2.14 2.26
C GLY A 63 12.35 -0.77 2.24
N ILE A 64 12.36 -0.05 3.36
CA ILE A 64 11.80 1.31 3.45
C ILE A 64 12.56 2.27 2.53
N LEU A 65 13.89 2.28 2.59
CA LEU A 65 14.71 3.16 1.75
C LEU A 65 14.56 2.82 0.26
N ALA A 66 14.57 1.54 -0.09
CA ALA A 66 14.38 1.08 -1.46
C ALA A 66 13.01 1.46 -2.00
N SER A 67 11.94 1.37 -1.19
CA SER A 67 10.59 1.74 -1.60
C SER A 67 10.48 3.20 -2.02
N VAL A 68 11.17 4.11 -1.33
CA VAL A 68 11.21 5.54 -1.67
C VAL A 68 11.86 5.75 -3.04
N VAL A 69 13.02 5.13 -3.29
CA VAL A 69 13.73 5.23 -4.57
C VAL A 69 12.88 4.68 -5.71
N ILE A 70 12.27 3.51 -5.52
CA ILE A 70 11.39 2.87 -6.51
C ILE A 70 10.18 3.76 -6.80
N ALA A 71 9.47 4.21 -5.76
CA ALA A 71 8.28 5.04 -5.92
C ALA A 71 8.60 6.36 -6.65
N PHE A 72 9.70 7.03 -6.29
CA PHE A 72 10.15 8.26 -6.95
C PHE A 72 10.48 8.01 -8.42
N THR A 73 11.23 6.97 -8.71
CA THR A 73 11.65 6.64 -10.08
C THR A 73 10.44 6.34 -10.98
N PHE A 74 9.57 5.42 -10.57
CA PHE A 74 8.38 5.08 -11.33
C PHE A 74 7.39 6.25 -11.42
N GLY A 75 7.18 6.97 -10.33
CA GLY A 75 6.34 8.17 -10.31
C GLY A 75 6.82 9.22 -11.30
N THR A 76 8.13 9.48 -11.35
CA THR A 76 8.73 10.42 -12.30
C THR A 76 8.55 9.99 -13.75
N ILE A 77 8.78 8.70 -14.06
CA ILE A 77 8.60 8.15 -15.40
C ILE A 77 7.14 8.27 -15.84
N ILE A 78 6.21 7.88 -14.99
CA ILE A 78 4.78 7.97 -15.29
C ILE A 78 4.36 9.43 -15.47
N GLN A 79 4.79 10.33 -14.59
CA GLN A 79 4.46 11.76 -14.70
C GLN A 79 5.05 12.39 -15.98
N TRP A 80 6.27 12.02 -16.36
CA TRP A 80 6.87 12.44 -17.61
C TRP A 80 6.06 11.95 -18.82
N LEU A 81 5.70 10.67 -18.83
CA LEU A 81 4.88 10.07 -19.88
C LEU A 81 3.51 10.77 -20.00
N MET A 82 2.88 11.05 -18.86
CA MET A 82 1.60 11.73 -18.82
C MET A 82 1.68 13.17 -19.36
N ARG A 83 2.75 13.91 -19.03
CA ARG A 83 2.98 15.24 -19.59
C ARG A 83 3.25 15.21 -21.08
N TYR A 84 3.89 14.15 -21.58
CA TYR A 84 4.12 13.96 -23.00
C TYR A 84 2.82 13.66 -23.76
N LEU A 85 1.97 12.79 -23.22
CA LEU A 85 0.69 12.40 -23.83
C LEU A 85 -0.37 13.49 -23.74
N PHE A 86 -0.49 14.13 -22.58
CA PHE A 86 -1.50 15.15 -22.29
C PHE A 86 -0.86 16.53 -22.14
N THR A 87 -0.48 17.12 -23.29
CA THR A 87 0.05 18.50 -23.35
C THR A 87 -1.08 19.54 -23.22
N PHE A 88 -0.76 20.83 -23.36
CA PHE A 88 -1.72 21.95 -23.24
C PHE A 88 -2.99 21.83 -24.08
N ARG A 89 -2.98 21.06 -25.17
CA ARG A 89 -4.15 20.78 -26.01
C ARG A 89 -4.72 19.36 -25.76
N TYR A 90 -4.76 18.95 -24.51
CA TYR A 90 -5.17 17.58 -24.11
C TYR A 90 -6.55 17.19 -24.64
N GLN A 91 -7.48 18.12 -24.85
CA GLN A 91 -8.85 17.83 -25.31
C GLN A 91 -8.90 17.09 -26.66
N LYS A 92 -7.99 17.42 -27.59
CA LYS A 92 -7.91 16.71 -28.87
C LYS A 92 -7.41 15.29 -28.71
N VAL A 93 -6.33 15.12 -27.95
CA VAL A 93 -5.75 13.80 -27.65
C VAL A 93 -6.72 12.96 -26.82
N TYR A 94 -7.36 13.57 -25.84
CA TYR A 94 -8.34 12.92 -24.97
C TYR A 94 -9.52 12.32 -25.74
N ARG A 95 -10.00 12.99 -26.77
CA ARG A 95 -11.11 12.49 -27.58
C ARG A 95 -10.81 11.14 -28.27
N TYR A 96 -9.55 10.85 -28.56
CA TYR A 96 -9.12 9.61 -29.22
C TYR A 96 -8.51 8.59 -28.27
N VAL A 97 -7.77 9.03 -27.28
CA VAL A 97 -6.98 8.18 -26.36
C VAL A 97 -7.64 8.06 -24.98
N GLY A 98 -8.63 8.91 -24.67
CA GLY A 98 -9.24 9.00 -23.36
C GLY A 98 -9.88 7.70 -22.88
N GLY A 99 -10.53 6.95 -23.77
CA GLY A 99 -11.11 5.63 -23.45
C GLY A 99 -10.04 4.60 -23.09
N ILE A 100 -9.00 4.50 -23.93
CA ILE A 100 -7.89 3.56 -23.70
C ILE A 100 -7.17 3.89 -22.38
N TYR A 101 -6.84 5.16 -22.17
CA TYR A 101 -6.19 5.62 -20.95
C TYR A 101 -7.04 5.32 -19.70
N SER A 102 -8.32 5.67 -19.73
CA SER A 102 -9.23 5.43 -18.61
C SER A 102 -9.44 3.93 -18.36
N GLY A 103 -9.54 3.14 -19.45
CA GLY A 103 -9.61 1.68 -19.37
C GLY A 103 -8.37 1.09 -18.69
N MET A 104 -7.17 1.52 -19.07
CA MET A 104 -5.92 1.06 -18.48
C MET A 104 -5.85 1.42 -16.98
N CYS A 105 -6.13 2.67 -16.62
CA CYS A 105 -6.10 3.12 -15.23
C CYS A 105 -7.11 2.36 -14.35
N LEU A 106 -8.37 2.25 -14.81
CA LEU A 106 -9.40 1.55 -14.04
C LEU A 106 -9.15 0.05 -13.95
N THR A 107 -8.56 -0.57 -14.96
CA THR A 107 -8.17 -1.98 -14.91
C THR A 107 -7.04 -2.21 -13.88
N ALA A 108 -6.06 -1.32 -13.83
CA ALA A 108 -5.00 -1.38 -12.83
C ALA A 108 -5.56 -1.20 -11.40
N ILE A 109 -6.52 -0.27 -11.22
CA ILE A 109 -7.21 -0.05 -9.94
C ILE A 109 -8.04 -1.28 -9.57
N PHE A 110 -8.78 -1.85 -10.50
CA PHE A 110 -9.59 -3.07 -10.30
C PHE A 110 -8.71 -4.25 -9.88
N TYR A 111 -7.59 -4.46 -10.57
CA TYR A 111 -6.63 -5.49 -10.20
C TYR A 111 -6.12 -5.31 -8.77
N PHE A 112 -5.72 -4.08 -8.43
CA PHE A 112 -5.23 -3.77 -7.09
C PHE A 112 -6.29 -4.03 -6.01
N LEU A 113 -7.51 -3.53 -6.21
CA LEU A 113 -8.58 -3.65 -5.22
C LEU A 113 -9.10 -5.08 -5.07
N ILE A 114 -9.43 -5.74 -6.17
CA ILE A 114 -10.12 -7.04 -6.14
C ILE A 114 -9.11 -8.18 -6.06
N VAL A 115 -8.15 -8.23 -6.97
CA VAL A 115 -7.25 -9.38 -7.07
C VAL A 115 -6.19 -9.40 -5.97
N LYS A 116 -5.72 -8.23 -5.54
CA LYS A 116 -4.69 -8.13 -4.48
C LYS A 116 -5.28 -7.74 -3.13
N GLY A 117 -6.12 -6.72 -3.07
CA GLY A 117 -6.62 -6.13 -1.84
C GLY A 117 -7.69 -6.98 -1.14
N ALA A 118 -8.62 -7.54 -1.89
CA ALA A 118 -9.75 -8.24 -1.31
C ALA A 118 -9.46 -9.69 -0.85
N LYS A 119 -8.30 -10.28 -1.20
CA LYS A 119 -7.98 -11.68 -0.85
C LYS A 119 -8.03 -12.01 0.65
N GLY A 120 -7.76 -11.02 1.50
CA GLY A 120 -7.83 -11.18 2.96
C GLY A 120 -9.20 -10.89 3.58
N ALA A 121 -10.20 -10.52 2.78
CA ALA A 121 -11.51 -10.15 3.29
C ALA A 121 -12.35 -11.38 3.67
N SER A 122 -13.15 -11.27 4.72
CA SER A 122 -13.96 -12.36 5.27
C SER A 122 -15.03 -12.93 4.31
N PHE A 123 -15.40 -12.15 3.28
CA PHE A 123 -16.34 -12.60 2.24
C PHE A 123 -15.66 -13.40 1.11
N MET A 124 -14.32 -13.46 1.08
CA MET A 124 -13.55 -14.20 0.08
C MET A 124 -13.40 -15.67 0.50
N THR A 125 -14.18 -16.53 -0.13
CA THR A 125 -14.04 -17.97 0.07
C THR A 125 -12.79 -18.52 -0.64
N PRO A 126 -12.18 -19.63 -0.14
CA PRO A 126 -11.03 -20.26 -0.82
C PRO A 126 -11.32 -20.63 -2.28
N ALA A 127 -12.55 -21.07 -2.57
CA ALA A 127 -12.97 -21.39 -3.93
C ALA A 127 -13.00 -20.15 -4.84
N LEU A 128 -13.48 -19.01 -4.33
CA LEU A 128 -13.50 -17.75 -5.07
C LEU A 128 -12.07 -17.22 -5.34
N ILE A 129 -11.18 -17.34 -4.35
CA ILE A 129 -9.77 -16.97 -4.50
C ILE A 129 -9.11 -17.81 -5.58
N ALA A 130 -9.28 -19.13 -5.55
CA ALA A 130 -8.71 -20.05 -6.55
C ALA A 130 -9.27 -19.75 -7.96
N TRP A 131 -10.56 -19.45 -8.07
CA TRP A 131 -11.18 -19.07 -9.34
C TRP A 131 -10.65 -17.75 -9.87
N LEU A 132 -10.49 -16.73 -9.00
CA LEU A 132 -9.91 -15.45 -9.37
C LEU A 132 -8.45 -15.62 -9.85
N ASP A 133 -7.65 -16.41 -9.15
CA ASP A 133 -6.25 -16.65 -9.54
C ASP A 133 -6.14 -17.37 -10.89
N ALA A 134 -7.01 -18.33 -11.15
CA ALA A 134 -7.06 -19.05 -12.43
C ALA A 134 -7.54 -18.17 -13.59
N ASN A 135 -8.42 -17.19 -13.34
CA ASN A 135 -9.05 -16.39 -14.39
C ASN A 135 -8.59 -14.92 -14.40
N THR A 136 -7.57 -14.56 -13.63
CA THR A 136 -7.11 -13.16 -13.49
C THR A 136 -6.83 -12.50 -14.85
N GLU A 137 -6.12 -13.17 -15.74
CA GLU A 137 -5.75 -12.62 -17.05
C GLU A 137 -7.00 -12.36 -17.91
N THR A 138 -7.91 -13.30 -17.99
CA THR A 138 -9.15 -13.17 -18.77
C THR A 138 -10.04 -12.06 -18.19
N LEU A 139 -10.13 -11.95 -16.86
CA LEU A 139 -10.84 -10.88 -16.18
C LEU A 139 -10.25 -9.51 -16.48
N MET A 140 -8.92 -9.39 -16.42
CA MET A 140 -8.25 -8.12 -16.70
C MET A 140 -8.48 -7.66 -18.15
N TRP A 141 -8.31 -8.56 -19.12
CA TRP A 141 -8.55 -8.22 -20.51
C TRP A 141 -10.02 -7.90 -20.82
N SER A 142 -10.96 -8.67 -20.28
CA SER A 142 -12.39 -8.41 -20.48
C SER A 142 -12.81 -7.08 -19.85
N PHE A 143 -12.35 -6.79 -18.65
CA PHE A 143 -12.62 -5.52 -17.96
C PHE A 143 -11.99 -4.34 -18.71
N PHE A 144 -10.73 -4.45 -19.13
CA PHE A 144 -10.04 -3.43 -19.91
C PHE A 144 -10.78 -3.10 -21.20
N LEU A 145 -11.13 -4.12 -21.99
CA LEU A 145 -11.84 -3.92 -23.27
C LEU A 145 -13.22 -3.31 -23.05
N THR A 146 -13.98 -3.83 -22.08
CA THR A 146 -15.33 -3.32 -21.79
C THR A 146 -15.29 -1.85 -21.37
N ILE A 147 -14.43 -1.49 -20.41
CA ILE A 147 -14.32 -0.11 -19.92
C ILE A 147 -13.80 0.83 -21.01
N THR A 148 -12.81 0.38 -21.78
CA THR A 148 -12.26 1.17 -22.90
C THR A 148 -13.34 1.50 -23.92
N VAL A 149 -14.12 0.51 -24.36
CA VAL A 149 -15.19 0.70 -25.35
C VAL A 149 -16.29 1.59 -24.80
N VAL A 150 -16.78 1.30 -23.59
CA VAL A 150 -17.84 2.07 -22.95
C VAL A 150 -17.41 3.54 -22.79
N PHE A 151 -16.24 3.81 -22.26
CA PHE A 151 -15.78 5.18 -22.06
C PHE A 151 -15.46 5.90 -23.36
N GLN A 152 -14.97 5.19 -24.37
CA GLN A 152 -14.74 5.80 -25.68
C GLN A 152 -16.05 6.25 -26.32
N ILE A 153 -17.10 5.42 -26.22
CA ILE A 153 -18.45 5.77 -26.69
C ILE A 153 -19.00 6.98 -25.91
N LEU A 154 -18.90 6.99 -24.59
CA LEU A 154 -19.35 8.09 -23.75
C LEU A 154 -18.61 9.41 -24.05
N ILE A 155 -17.31 9.35 -24.31
CA ILE A 155 -16.50 10.52 -24.68
C ILE A 155 -16.95 11.07 -26.05
N TRP A 156 -17.23 10.22 -27.00
CA TRP A 156 -17.61 10.65 -28.34
C TRP A 156 -19.02 11.24 -28.43
N PHE A 157 -19.98 10.62 -27.75
CA PHE A 157 -21.40 11.01 -27.87
C PHE A 157 -21.84 12.04 -26.82
N TRP A 158 -21.27 11.99 -25.59
CA TRP A 158 -21.69 12.86 -24.48
C TRP A 158 -20.59 13.79 -23.95
N ASN A 159 -19.42 13.86 -24.59
CA ASN A 159 -18.28 14.61 -24.09
C ASN A 159 -17.97 14.28 -22.59
N PHE A 160 -18.17 13.02 -22.21
CA PHE A 160 -18.03 12.56 -20.83
C PHE A 160 -16.61 12.69 -20.33
N ASN A 161 -16.45 13.20 -19.11
CA ASN A 161 -15.14 13.35 -18.50
C ASN A 161 -14.71 12.06 -17.74
N ALA A 162 -14.19 11.07 -18.47
CA ALA A 162 -13.71 9.81 -17.89
C ALA A 162 -12.53 10.00 -16.92
N LEU A 163 -11.70 11.05 -17.09
CA LEU A 163 -10.60 11.35 -16.18
C LEU A 163 -11.08 11.63 -14.76
N ARG A 164 -12.26 12.27 -14.62
CA ARG A 164 -12.87 12.50 -13.31
C ARG A 164 -13.18 11.18 -12.59
N ILE A 165 -13.70 10.20 -13.32
CA ILE A 165 -13.98 8.86 -12.75
C ILE A 165 -12.67 8.16 -12.38
N VAL A 166 -11.65 8.23 -13.22
CA VAL A 166 -10.32 7.67 -12.94
C VAL A 166 -9.72 8.27 -11.66
N ILE A 167 -9.80 9.59 -11.48
CA ILE A 167 -9.31 10.27 -10.29
C ILE A 167 -10.09 9.83 -9.05
N LEU A 168 -11.42 9.79 -9.12
CA LEU A 168 -12.25 9.36 -7.99
C LEU A 168 -11.98 7.90 -7.62
N ALA A 169 -11.89 7.01 -8.60
CA ALA A 169 -11.55 5.61 -8.38
C ALA A 169 -10.13 5.44 -7.81
N GLY A 170 -9.16 6.22 -8.31
CA GLY A 170 -7.80 6.24 -7.78
C GLY A 170 -7.72 6.74 -6.35
N THR A 171 -8.46 7.81 -6.02
CA THR A 171 -8.56 8.32 -4.65
C THR A 171 -9.19 7.29 -3.71
N PHE A 172 -10.25 6.61 -4.16
CA PHE A 172 -10.88 5.53 -3.40
C PHE A 172 -9.89 4.37 -3.17
N ALA A 173 -9.18 3.93 -4.22
CA ALA A 173 -8.21 2.85 -4.10
C ALA A 173 -7.07 3.20 -3.15
N LEU A 174 -6.59 4.44 -3.19
CA LEU A 174 -5.56 4.93 -2.27
C LEU A 174 -6.07 4.95 -0.82
N ALA A 175 -7.27 5.48 -0.60
CA ALA A 175 -7.89 5.47 0.73
C ALA A 175 -8.10 4.05 1.27
N PHE A 176 -8.53 3.11 0.42
CA PHE A 176 -8.68 1.71 0.77
C PHE A 176 -7.34 1.06 1.15
N ALA A 177 -6.28 1.35 0.39
CA ALA A 177 -4.93 0.86 0.69
C ALA A 177 -4.40 1.38 2.03
N PHE A 178 -4.57 2.68 2.29
CA PHE A 178 -4.18 3.27 3.57
C PHE A 178 -4.99 2.70 4.74
N ALA A 179 -6.31 2.59 4.60
CA ALA A 179 -7.16 2.02 5.64
C ALA A 179 -6.75 0.58 5.99
N GLY A 180 -6.45 -0.26 4.99
CA GLY A 180 -5.96 -1.62 5.21
C GLY A 180 -4.62 -1.67 5.93
N ASN A 181 -3.69 -0.79 5.55
CA ASN A 181 -2.37 -0.69 6.18
C ASN A 181 -2.46 -0.21 7.64
N ASP A 182 -3.25 0.83 7.90
CA ASP A 182 -3.42 1.38 9.25
C ASP A 182 -4.15 0.39 10.17
N LEU A 183 -5.13 -0.35 9.66
CA LEU A 183 -5.82 -1.39 10.42
C LEU A 183 -4.85 -2.47 10.92
N VAL A 184 -3.93 -2.91 10.06
CA VAL A 184 -2.88 -3.90 10.43
C VAL A 184 -1.99 -3.35 11.55
N ASN A 185 -1.65 -2.07 11.50
CA ASN A 185 -0.83 -1.43 12.54
C ASN A 185 -1.54 -1.42 13.89
N PHE A 186 -2.86 -1.15 13.93
CA PHE A 186 -3.62 -1.11 15.17
C PHE A 186 -3.90 -2.49 15.77
N ILE A 187 -4.22 -3.48 14.94
CA ILE A 187 -4.63 -4.82 15.39
C ILE A 187 -3.43 -5.77 15.48
N GLY A 188 -2.47 -5.65 14.58
CA GLY A 188 -1.34 -6.58 14.46
C GLY A 188 -0.47 -6.63 15.70
N VAL A 189 -0.20 -5.49 16.32
CA VAL A 189 0.66 -5.40 17.51
C VAL A 189 0.03 -6.09 18.73
N PRO A 190 -1.24 -5.80 19.12
CA PRO A 190 -1.89 -6.52 20.20
C PRO A 190 -2.03 -8.02 19.94
N LEU A 191 -2.35 -8.44 18.71
CA LEU A 191 -2.47 -9.85 18.36
C LEU A 191 -1.14 -10.59 18.43
N ALA A 192 -0.05 -9.97 17.95
CA ALA A 192 1.29 -10.53 18.06
C ALA A 192 1.71 -10.70 19.53
N GLY A 193 1.42 -9.71 20.38
CA GLY A 193 1.65 -9.79 21.81
C GLY A 193 0.85 -10.92 22.46
N TYR A 194 -0.41 -11.08 22.10
CA TYR A 194 -1.27 -12.15 22.60
C TYR A 194 -0.78 -13.54 22.15
N SER A 195 -0.41 -13.71 20.87
CA SER A 195 0.19 -14.95 20.37
C SER A 195 1.47 -15.32 21.12
N SER A 196 2.36 -14.35 21.31
CA SER A 196 3.60 -14.56 22.05
C SER A 196 3.35 -14.96 23.52
N PHE A 197 2.29 -14.43 24.14
CA PHE A 197 1.90 -14.80 25.48
C PHE A 197 1.38 -16.25 25.55
N ILE A 198 0.56 -16.65 24.58
CA ILE A 198 0.07 -18.05 24.49
C ILE A 198 1.25 -19.00 24.32
N ASP A 199 2.16 -18.71 23.38
CA ASP A 199 3.35 -19.57 23.13
C ASP A 199 4.27 -19.68 24.35
N TYR A 200 4.32 -18.63 25.20
CA TYR A 200 5.09 -18.66 26.43
C TYR A 200 4.44 -19.48 27.54
N THR A 201 3.10 -19.54 27.56
CA THR A 201 2.34 -20.21 28.62
C THR A 201 1.96 -21.67 28.27
N ALA A 202 2.15 -22.10 27.02
CA ALA A 202 1.95 -23.47 26.56
C ALA A 202 3.19 -24.33 26.80
#